data_a964f938af4d22e0ce762802af507692
#
_entry.id   a964f938af4d22e0ce762802af507692
#
_cell.length_a   1.000
_cell.length_b   1.000
_cell.length_c   1.000
_cell.angle_alpha   90.00
_cell.angle_beta   90.00
_cell.angle_gamma   90.00
#
_symmetry.space_group_name_H-M   'P 1'
#
loop_
_entity.id
_entity.type
_entity.pdbx_description
1 polymer ?
#
loop_
_entity_poly.entity_id
_entity_poly.type
_entity_poly.pdbx_seq_one_letter_code
_entity_poly.pdbx_strand_id
1 'polypeptide(L)'
;MRLCAVIVGSFLLYACDNDDPVSPPPPPPPPAMASFAVTVVNLTNAQPLSPAAVMAHQSGYSIFAIGSPASAGLEEMAEGGDNTALLAEAGADAMVVVTGSGAAPIGPAGSETVTLDMLDSERAGLQVSVGTMLVNTNDAFSGLNGVSVAAMAVGETLQFDAIAYDAGTEADTEMAIHIPGPAGGGEGFNAARDDVADQVAMHAGVVSQDDGLATSDLTEQHRFDNPVVRIRIERTL
;
A
#
# COMPACT_ATOMS: atom_id res chain seq x y z
N MET A 1 -92.08 -62.00 -6.83
CA MET A 1 -90.95 -61.30 -7.54
C MET A 1 -90.44 -60.20 -6.61
N ARG A 2 -89.31 -60.41 -6.00
CA ARG A 2 -88.68 -59.39 -5.10
C ARG A 2 -87.41 -58.81 -5.80
N LEU A 3 -87.45 -57.54 -6.00
CA LEU A 3 -86.36 -56.78 -6.63
C LEU A 3 -85.27 -56.40 -5.56
N CYS A 4 -84.07 -56.91 -5.72
CA CYS A 4 -82.98 -56.53 -4.87
C CYS A 4 -82.27 -55.32 -5.52
N ALA A 5 -82.22 -54.16 -4.82
CA ALA A 5 -81.44 -53.01 -5.19
C ALA A 5 -80.03 -53.13 -4.63
N VAL A 6 -79.07 -53.09 -5.48
CA VAL A 6 -77.63 -53.03 -5.10
C VAL A 6 -77.19 -51.55 -4.98
N ILE A 7 -76.77 -51.12 -3.82
CA ILE A 7 -76.20 -49.83 -3.54
C ILE A 7 -74.68 -49.95 -3.73
N VAL A 8 -74.18 -49.27 -4.76
CA VAL A 8 -72.71 -49.09 -4.97
C VAL A 8 -72.26 -47.89 -4.17
N GLY A 9 -71.55 -48.12 -3.10
CA GLY A 9 -70.89 -47.01 -2.31
C GLY A 9 -69.57 -46.61 -2.95
N SER A 10 -69.51 -45.36 -3.48
CA SER A 10 -68.26 -44.76 -3.92
C SER A 10 -67.46 -44.28 -2.72
N PHE A 11 -66.28 -44.88 -2.47
CA PHE A 11 -65.29 -44.40 -1.53
C PHE A 11 -64.46 -43.30 -2.23
N LEU A 12 -64.61 -42.06 -1.80
CA LEU A 12 -63.68 -40.93 -2.15
C LEU A 12 -62.44 -41.07 -1.24
N LEU A 13 -61.33 -41.46 -1.81
CA LEU A 13 -60.04 -41.38 -1.17
C LEU A 13 -59.58 -39.87 -1.21
N TYR A 14 -59.63 -39.23 -0.06
CA TYR A 14 -58.92 -37.93 0.13
C TYR A 14 -57.42 -38.21 0.25
N ALA A 15 -56.66 -37.91 -0.79
CA ALA A 15 -55.21 -37.79 -0.69
C ALA A 15 -54.91 -36.49 0.08
N CYS A 16 -54.36 -36.59 1.28
CA CYS A 16 -53.73 -35.45 1.95
C CYS A 16 -52.38 -35.21 1.25
N ASP A 17 -52.33 -34.21 0.37
CA ASP A 17 -51.08 -33.61 -0.05
C ASP A 17 -50.51 -32.86 1.15
N ASN A 18 -49.49 -33.43 1.79
CA ASN A 18 -48.65 -32.73 2.75
C ASN A 18 -47.63 -31.90 1.94
N ASP A 19 -48.08 -30.78 1.35
CA ASP A 19 -47.21 -29.74 0.89
C ASP A 19 -46.69 -28.95 2.10
N ASP A 20 -45.76 -29.54 2.84
CA ASP A 20 -44.96 -28.78 3.78
C ASP A 20 -44.19 -27.71 2.97
N PRO A 21 -44.31 -26.41 3.30
CA PRO A 21 -43.56 -25.37 2.61
C PRO A 21 -42.07 -25.63 2.78
N VAL A 22 -41.41 -26.04 1.70
CA VAL A 22 -39.95 -26.20 1.68
C VAL A 22 -39.33 -24.86 2.06
N SER A 23 -38.75 -24.78 3.26
CA SER A 23 -38.02 -23.59 3.69
C SER A 23 -36.93 -23.26 2.65
N PRO A 24 -36.81 -22.00 2.22
CA PRO A 24 -35.75 -21.62 1.29
C PRO A 24 -34.39 -22.01 1.87
N PRO A 25 -33.43 -22.45 1.04
CA PRO A 25 -32.09 -22.78 1.50
C PRO A 25 -31.48 -21.58 2.22
N PRO A 26 -30.68 -21.80 3.27
CA PRO A 26 -29.99 -20.70 3.95
C PRO A 26 -29.11 -19.94 2.96
N PRO A 27 -28.96 -18.63 3.13
CA PRO A 27 -28.06 -17.82 2.28
C PRO A 27 -26.64 -18.40 2.35
N PRO A 28 -25.86 -18.30 1.26
CA PRO A 28 -24.46 -18.74 1.26
C PRO A 28 -23.68 -17.97 2.34
N PRO A 29 -22.67 -18.60 2.97
CA PRO A 29 -21.83 -17.92 3.94
C PRO A 29 -21.10 -16.74 3.27
N PRO A 30 -20.78 -15.67 4.02
CA PRO A 30 -19.97 -14.57 3.51
C PRO A 30 -18.62 -15.08 2.99
N PRO A 31 -18.03 -14.43 1.96
CA PRO A 31 -16.69 -14.76 1.48
C PRO A 31 -15.67 -14.67 2.62
N ALA A 32 -14.69 -15.58 2.62
CA ALA A 32 -13.57 -15.51 3.56
C ALA A 32 -12.69 -14.31 3.21
N MET A 33 -12.26 -13.54 4.22
CA MET A 33 -11.42 -12.38 4.10
C MET A 33 -10.00 -12.69 4.60
N ALA A 34 -9.02 -11.94 4.08
CA ALA A 34 -7.66 -11.85 4.61
C ALA A 34 -7.36 -10.38 4.90
N SER A 35 -6.57 -10.12 5.93
CA SER A 35 -6.18 -8.78 6.32
C SER A 35 -4.69 -8.73 6.68
N PHE A 36 -4.01 -7.67 6.25
CA PHE A 36 -2.61 -7.40 6.56
C PHE A 36 -2.45 -6.01 7.15
N ALA A 37 -1.79 -5.92 8.29
CA ALA A 37 -1.37 -4.66 8.90
C ALA A 37 0.07 -4.36 8.49
N VAL A 38 0.29 -3.27 7.76
CA VAL A 38 1.60 -2.81 7.31
C VAL A 38 2.01 -1.60 8.13
N THR A 39 2.98 -1.77 9.03
CA THR A 39 3.48 -0.71 9.90
C THR A 39 4.79 -0.18 9.36
N VAL A 40 4.84 1.13 9.09
CA VAL A 40 6.02 1.88 8.68
C VAL A 40 6.57 2.63 9.88
N VAL A 41 7.84 2.43 10.20
CA VAL A 41 8.53 3.08 11.32
C VAL A 41 9.65 3.94 10.77
N ASN A 42 9.67 5.20 11.13
CA ASN A 42 10.73 6.14 10.75
C ASN A 42 11.96 5.94 11.65
N LEU A 43 13.09 5.57 11.06
CA LEU A 43 14.36 5.33 11.75
C LEU A 43 15.29 6.54 11.74
N THR A 44 14.92 7.61 11.05
CA THR A 44 15.77 8.80 10.88
C THR A 44 15.75 9.72 12.09
N ASN A 45 16.75 10.61 12.16
CA ASN A 45 16.84 11.60 13.24
C ASN A 45 15.95 12.83 12.99
N ALA A 46 15.97 13.39 11.77
CA ALA A 46 15.24 14.63 11.43
C ALA A 46 14.67 14.64 10.00
N GLN A 47 14.40 13.47 9.44
CA GLN A 47 13.67 13.32 8.18
C GLN A 47 12.27 12.79 8.48
N PRO A 48 11.22 13.63 8.52
CA PRO A 48 9.87 13.11 8.54
C PRO A 48 9.60 12.31 7.26
N LEU A 49 8.74 11.30 7.34
CA LEU A 49 8.28 10.58 6.15
C LEU A 49 6.90 11.10 5.73
N SER A 50 6.61 11.07 4.44
CA SER A 50 5.25 11.30 3.94
C SER A 50 4.30 10.18 4.36
N PRO A 51 2.96 10.35 4.22
CA PRO A 51 2.04 9.25 4.36
C PRO A 51 2.42 8.08 3.45
N ALA A 52 2.51 6.88 4.01
CA ALA A 52 2.97 5.72 3.25
C ALA A 52 1.94 5.29 2.20
N ALA A 53 2.40 5.02 0.97
CA ALA A 53 1.65 4.28 -0.04
C ALA A 53 1.88 2.79 0.16
N VAL A 54 0.81 1.98 0.22
CA VAL A 54 0.90 0.54 0.42
C VAL A 54 0.02 -0.18 -0.62
N MET A 55 0.57 -1.16 -1.30
CA MET A 55 -0.11 -1.95 -2.32
C MET A 55 0.03 -3.44 -2.03
N ALA A 56 -1.09 -4.18 -2.08
CA ALA A 56 -1.05 -5.63 -2.20
C ALA A 56 -1.33 -6.01 -3.65
N HIS A 57 -0.47 -6.84 -4.23
CA HIS A 57 -0.48 -7.14 -5.66
C HIS A 57 0.01 -8.55 -5.97
N GLN A 58 -0.25 -9.02 -7.18
CA GLN A 58 0.34 -10.23 -7.74
C GLN A 58 1.74 -9.94 -8.32
N SER A 59 2.48 -10.98 -8.66
CA SER A 59 3.77 -10.83 -9.34
C SER A 59 3.62 -10.10 -10.68
N GLY A 60 4.57 -9.22 -11.00
CA GLY A 60 4.57 -8.43 -12.24
C GLY A 60 4.30 -6.94 -12.05
N TYR A 61 3.87 -6.52 -10.87
CA TYR A 61 3.80 -5.11 -10.49
C TYR A 61 5.03 -4.73 -9.62
N SER A 62 5.49 -3.49 -9.76
CA SER A 62 6.51 -2.87 -8.89
C SER A 62 6.32 -1.35 -8.87
N ILE A 63 6.57 -0.72 -7.73
CA ILE A 63 6.51 0.74 -7.59
C ILE A 63 7.66 1.40 -8.36
N PHE A 64 8.87 0.82 -8.31
CA PHE A 64 10.07 1.33 -8.92
C PHE A 64 11.01 0.21 -9.40
N ALA A 65 11.95 0.57 -10.26
CA ALA A 65 13.07 -0.31 -10.60
C ALA A 65 14.37 0.50 -10.67
N ILE A 66 15.41 0.02 -10.00
CA ILE A 66 16.74 0.65 -10.04
C ILE A 66 17.23 0.75 -11.49
N GLY A 67 17.66 1.95 -11.90
CA GLY A 67 18.15 2.25 -13.25
C GLY A 67 17.02 2.50 -14.26
N SER A 68 15.77 2.59 -13.83
CA SER A 68 14.63 3.00 -14.68
C SER A 68 14.07 4.33 -14.23
N PRO A 69 13.43 5.12 -15.13
CA PRO A 69 12.72 6.33 -14.74
C PRO A 69 11.65 6.06 -13.69
N ALA A 70 11.38 7.05 -12.82
CA ALA A 70 10.21 7.06 -11.97
C ALA A 70 8.93 7.16 -12.82
N SER A 71 7.82 6.59 -12.33
CA SER A 71 6.51 6.92 -12.89
C SER A 71 6.08 8.32 -12.43
N ALA A 72 5.11 8.95 -13.11
CA ALA A 72 4.60 10.24 -12.69
C ALA A 72 4.05 10.22 -11.26
N GLY A 73 3.40 9.13 -10.85
CA GLY A 73 2.92 8.98 -9.49
C GLY A 73 4.03 8.79 -8.46
N LEU A 74 5.12 8.11 -8.82
CA LEU A 74 6.29 7.99 -7.94
C LEU A 74 7.01 9.34 -7.80
N GLU A 75 7.16 10.09 -8.89
CA GLU A 75 7.71 11.45 -8.93
C GLU A 75 6.93 12.38 -7.98
N GLU A 76 5.59 12.48 -8.13
CA GLU A 76 4.75 13.29 -7.24
C GLU A 76 4.92 12.91 -5.75
N MET A 77 5.02 11.62 -5.46
CA MET A 77 5.27 11.17 -4.10
C MET A 77 6.69 11.50 -3.62
N ALA A 78 7.69 11.33 -4.45
CA ALA A 78 9.10 11.52 -4.07
C ALA A 78 9.46 12.98 -3.88
N GLU A 79 8.87 13.91 -4.66
CA GLU A 79 9.10 15.34 -4.57
C GLU A 79 8.14 16.07 -3.61
N GLY A 80 6.86 15.66 -3.58
CA GLY A 80 5.83 16.38 -2.84
C GLY A 80 5.26 15.64 -1.63
N GLY A 81 5.55 14.35 -1.49
CA GLY A 81 4.98 13.50 -0.44
C GLY A 81 3.51 13.14 -0.66
N ASP A 82 2.90 13.50 -1.80
CA ASP A 82 1.54 13.12 -2.15
C ASP A 82 1.53 11.77 -2.88
N ASN A 83 0.96 10.76 -2.26
CA ASN A 83 0.90 9.42 -2.81
C ASN A 83 -0.38 9.15 -3.65
N THR A 84 -1.21 10.17 -3.87
CA THR A 84 -2.52 10.01 -4.54
C THR A 84 -2.36 9.49 -5.97
N ALA A 85 -1.46 10.08 -6.76
CA ALA A 85 -1.22 9.68 -8.14
C ALA A 85 -0.60 8.27 -8.22
N LEU A 86 0.37 7.96 -7.35
CA LEU A 86 0.98 6.62 -7.27
C LEU A 86 -0.06 5.53 -6.96
N LEU A 87 -0.96 5.79 -6.00
CA LEU A 87 -2.03 4.85 -5.65
C LEU A 87 -3.08 4.72 -6.77
N ALA A 88 -3.33 5.80 -7.52
CA ALA A 88 -4.22 5.76 -8.68
C ALA A 88 -3.61 4.95 -9.85
N GLU A 89 -2.31 5.12 -10.13
CA GLU A 89 -1.57 4.30 -11.10
C GLU A 89 -1.61 2.81 -10.70
N ALA A 90 -1.30 2.53 -9.43
CA ALA A 90 -1.37 1.17 -8.90
C ALA A 90 -2.77 0.57 -9.04
N GLY A 91 -3.82 1.31 -8.63
CA GLY A 91 -5.20 0.85 -8.71
C GLY A 91 -5.72 0.62 -10.15
N ALA A 92 -5.04 1.16 -11.16
CA ALA A 92 -5.33 0.93 -12.58
C ALA A 92 -4.61 -0.32 -13.13
N ASP A 93 -3.61 -0.85 -12.44
CA ASP A 93 -2.89 -2.07 -12.85
C ASP A 93 -3.67 -3.32 -12.44
N ALA A 94 -3.87 -4.23 -13.41
CA ALA A 94 -4.63 -5.47 -13.21
C ALA A 94 -3.96 -6.45 -12.21
N MET A 95 -2.68 -6.27 -11.89
CA MET A 95 -1.96 -7.08 -10.92
C MET A 95 -2.20 -6.59 -9.47
N VAL A 96 -2.68 -5.37 -9.28
CA VAL A 96 -2.92 -4.81 -7.94
C VAL A 96 -4.29 -5.23 -7.44
N VAL A 97 -4.32 -5.77 -6.23
CA VAL A 97 -5.53 -6.28 -5.55
C VAL A 97 -6.17 -5.17 -4.71
N VAL A 98 -5.37 -4.48 -3.91
CA VAL A 98 -5.84 -3.39 -3.05
C VAL A 98 -4.70 -2.42 -2.75
N THR A 99 -5.06 -1.15 -2.59
CA THR A 99 -4.15 -0.06 -2.20
C THR A 99 -4.60 0.57 -0.89
N GLY A 100 -3.67 1.15 -0.16
CA GLY A 100 -3.95 1.91 1.06
C GLY A 100 -2.97 3.06 1.22
N SER A 101 -3.45 4.16 1.81
CA SER A 101 -2.64 5.33 2.15
C SER A 101 -2.53 5.47 3.67
N GLY A 102 -1.36 5.90 4.14
CA GLY A 102 -1.21 6.45 5.47
C GLY A 102 -2.09 7.70 5.66
N ALA A 103 -2.45 7.98 6.91
CA ALA A 103 -3.34 9.10 7.23
C ALA A 103 -2.57 10.41 7.48
N ALA A 104 -1.29 10.34 7.84
CA ALA A 104 -0.49 11.50 8.21
C ALA A 104 1.02 11.26 8.00
N PRO A 105 1.83 12.32 7.93
CA PRO A 105 3.30 12.20 7.94
C PRO A 105 3.81 11.52 9.22
N ILE A 106 4.89 10.74 9.08
CA ILE A 106 5.50 9.99 10.18
C ILE A 106 6.75 10.74 10.67
N GLY A 107 6.67 11.38 11.83
CA GLY A 107 7.82 12.04 12.44
C GLY A 107 8.95 11.07 12.80
N PRO A 108 10.18 11.58 13.06
CA PRO A 108 11.31 10.77 13.53
C PRO A 108 10.94 9.90 14.73
N ALA A 109 11.37 8.63 14.71
CA ALA A 109 11.01 7.58 15.68
C ALA A 109 9.49 7.28 15.78
N GLY A 110 8.65 7.90 14.96
CA GLY A 110 7.23 7.61 14.86
C GLY A 110 6.93 6.39 13.99
N SER A 111 5.66 5.99 13.99
CA SER A 111 5.17 4.92 13.14
C SER A 111 3.71 5.13 12.76
N GLU A 112 3.32 4.55 11.65
CA GLU A 112 1.95 4.48 11.17
C GLU A 112 1.63 3.08 10.66
N THR A 113 0.37 2.67 10.76
CA THR A 113 -0.08 1.36 10.25
C THR A 113 -1.20 1.54 9.24
N VAL A 114 -1.01 0.96 8.06
CA VAL A 114 -2.02 0.87 7.00
C VAL A 114 -2.55 -0.56 6.98
N THR A 115 -3.87 -0.73 6.99
CA THR A 115 -4.52 -2.04 6.91
C THR A 115 -5.02 -2.29 5.49
N LEU A 116 -4.72 -3.46 4.95
CA LEU A 116 -5.18 -3.93 3.65
C LEU A 116 -6.10 -5.12 3.84
N ASP A 117 -7.37 -4.96 3.45
CA ASP A 117 -8.40 -6.00 3.51
C ASP A 117 -8.74 -6.48 2.09
N MET A 118 -8.82 -7.79 1.90
CA MET A 118 -9.11 -8.42 0.60
C MET A 118 -9.80 -9.77 0.77
N LEU A 119 -10.26 -10.35 -0.33
CA LEU A 119 -10.75 -11.73 -0.31
C LEU A 119 -9.59 -12.71 -0.08
N ASP A 120 -9.77 -13.72 0.78
CA ASP A 120 -8.73 -14.74 1.00
C ASP A 120 -8.40 -15.52 -0.29
N SER A 121 -9.33 -15.59 -1.24
CA SER A 121 -9.08 -16.17 -2.57
C SER A 121 -8.03 -15.42 -3.42
N GLU A 122 -7.78 -14.14 -3.12
CA GLU A 122 -6.80 -13.29 -3.82
C GLU A 122 -5.39 -13.41 -3.24
N ARG A 123 -5.25 -14.10 -2.11
CA ARG A 123 -3.99 -14.24 -1.37
C ARG A 123 -2.94 -15.11 -2.09
N ALA A 124 -3.35 -16.00 -2.98
CA ALA A 124 -2.40 -16.88 -3.70
C ALA A 124 -1.43 -16.03 -4.55
N GLY A 125 -0.13 -16.12 -4.29
CA GLY A 125 0.90 -15.35 -4.98
C GLY A 125 1.02 -13.88 -4.54
N LEU A 126 0.29 -13.48 -3.50
CA LEU A 126 0.23 -12.10 -3.03
C LEU A 126 1.58 -11.58 -2.55
N GLN A 127 1.88 -10.35 -2.95
CA GLN A 127 3.05 -9.58 -2.54
C GLN A 127 2.60 -8.21 -2.01
N VAL A 128 3.45 -7.58 -1.21
CA VAL A 128 3.23 -6.22 -0.69
C VAL A 128 4.38 -5.33 -1.13
N SER A 129 4.05 -4.14 -1.62
CA SER A 129 4.97 -3.04 -1.89
C SER A 129 4.60 -1.82 -1.05
N VAL A 130 5.61 -1.04 -0.68
CA VAL A 130 5.46 0.15 0.18
C VAL A 130 6.35 1.26 -0.39
N GLY A 131 5.86 2.51 -0.39
CA GLY A 131 6.63 3.71 -0.74
C GLY A 131 6.32 4.87 0.20
N THR A 132 7.31 5.69 0.52
CA THR A 132 7.18 6.93 1.31
C THR A 132 8.35 7.87 1.04
N MET A 133 8.10 9.19 0.96
CA MET A 133 9.13 10.20 0.78
C MET A 133 9.86 10.50 2.10
N LEU A 134 11.16 10.88 2.01
CA LEU A 134 11.87 11.59 3.08
C LEU A 134 11.71 13.09 2.85
N VAL A 135 10.78 13.75 3.55
CA VAL A 135 10.25 15.06 3.15
C VAL A 135 11.20 16.25 3.32
N ASN A 136 12.34 16.08 4.00
CA ASN A 136 13.43 17.09 4.03
C ASN A 136 14.52 16.77 3.00
N THR A 137 14.13 16.32 1.82
CA THR A 137 15.00 16.08 0.65
C THR A 137 14.31 16.63 -0.60
N ASN A 138 15.00 16.63 -1.72
CA ASN A 138 14.44 17.00 -3.01
C ASN A 138 13.47 15.93 -3.51
N ASP A 139 13.94 14.70 -3.73
CA ASP A 139 13.15 13.60 -4.27
C ASP A 139 13.49 12.21 -3.66
N ALA A 140 14.06 12.20 -2.44
CA ALA A 140 14.38 10.93 -1.80
C ALA A 140 13.14 10.22 -1.30
N PHE A 141 13.05 8.92 -1.57
CA PHE A 141 12.02 8.03 -1.06
C PHE A 141 12.60 6.75 -0.47
N SER A 142 11.80 6.01 0.27
CA SER A 142 12.13 4.69 0.78
C SER A 142 10.97 3.73 0.59
N GLY A 143 11.24 2.44 0.55
CA GLY A 143 10.20 1.45 0.41
C GLY A 143 10.67 0.04 0.14
N LEU A 144 9.71 -0.82 -0.17
CA LEU A 144 9.88 -2.22 -0.55
C LEU A 144 9.11 -2.52 -1.83
N ASN A 145 9.65 -3.40 -2.66
CA ASN A 145 8.96 -3.95 -3.81
C ASN A 145 8.74 -5.45 -3.65
N GLY A 146 7.48 -5.89 -3.80
CA GLY A 146 7.12 -7.28 -4.06
C GLY A 146 7.51 -8.28 -2.97
N VAL A 147 7.35 -7.93 -1.69
CA VAL A 147 7.57 -8.87 -0.58
C VAL A 147 6.44 -9.88 -0.55
N SER A 148 6.77 -11.17 -0.67
CA SER A 148 5.77 -12.25 -0.64
C SER A 148 5.14 -12.41 0.75
N VAL A 149 3.81 -12.33 0.80
CA VAL A 149 3.00 -12.51 2.01
C VAL A 149 1.99 -13.67 1.89
N ALA A 150 1.94 -14.31 0.72
CA ALA A 150 0.96 -15.33 0.39
C ALA A 150 0.92 -16.51 1.37
N ALA A 151 2.07 -16.92 1.91
CA ALA A 151 2.21 -18.06 2.79
C ALA A 151 2.09 -17.73 4.30
N MET A 152 1.94 -16.45 4.66
CA MET A 152 1.90 -16.03 6.06
C MET A 152 0.69 -16.65 6.79
N ALA A 153 0.94 -17.18 7.98
CA ALA A 153 -0.11 -17.59 8.91
C ALA A 153 -0.70 -16.35 9.64
N VAL A 154 -1.94 -16.46 10.11
CA VAL A 154 -2.55 -15.41 10.96
C VAL A 154 -1.71 -15.22 12.22
N GLY A 155 -1.37 -13.97 12.54
CA GLY A 155 -0.45 -13.58 13.62
C GLY A 155 1.03 -13.64 13.27
N GLU A 156 1.38 -14.14 12.08
CA GLU A 156 2.78 -14.09 11.62
C GLU A 156 3.17 -12.67 11.21
N THR A 157 4.42 -12.30 11.50
CA THR A 157 4.99 -10.99 11.19
C THR A 157 6.30 -11.15 10.41
N LEU A 158 6.42 -10.39 9.31
CA LEU A 158 7.69 -10.16 8.60
C LEU A 158 8.20 -8.77 8.92
N GLN A 159 9.52 -8.58 8.94
CA GLN A 159 10.15 -7.28 9.17
C GLN A 159 11.30 -7.08 8.20
N PHE A 160 11.38 -5.87 7.65
CA PHE A 160 12.40 -5.43 6.71
C PHE A 160 12.90 -4.05 7.10
N ASP A 161 14.17 -3.81 6.91
CA ASP A 161 14.78 -2.49 7.01
C ASP A 161 15.09 -2.01 5.58
N ALA A 162 14.51 -0.85 5.20
CA ALA A 162 14.57 -0.31 3.84
C ALA A 162 15.54 0.87 3.77
N ILE A 163 16.19 0.98 2.62
CA ILE A 163 17.15 2.05 2.31
C ILE A 163 16.46 3.24 1.65
N ALA A 164 17.16 4.37 1.59
CA ALA A 164 16.73 5.53 0.81
C ALA A 164 17.14 5.36 -0.65
N TYR A 165 16.23 5.72 -1.53
CA TYR A 165 16.40 5.83 -2.98
C TYR A 165 16.23 7.29 -3.39
N ASP A 166 16.88 7.66 -4.46
CA ASP A 166 16.75 8.87 -5.22
C ASP A 166 15.85 8.56 -6.42
N ALA A 167 14.80 9.35 -6.63
CA ALA A 167 13.87 9.12 -7.74
C ALA A 167 14.49 9.55 -9.08
N GLY A 168 15.50 10.42 -9.05
CA GLY A 168 16.19 10.97 -10.22
C GLY A 168 15.38 12.02 -10.95
N THR A 169 14.35 12.55 -10.30
CA THR A 169 13.38 13.49 -10.89
C THR A 169 13.67 14.93 -10.52
N GLU A 170 14.54 15.17 -9.55
CA GLU A 170 15.00 16.49 -9.15
C GLU A 170 16.49 16.49 -8.80
N ALA A 171 17.15 17.64 -8.95
CA ALA A 171 18.53 17.79 -8.53
C ALA A 171 18.61 17.92 -7.01
N ASP A 172 19.54 17.20 -6.37
CA ASP A 172 19.87 17.30 -4.95
C ASP A 172 20.54 18.65 -4.63
N THR A 173 19.74 19.71 -4.67
CA THR A 173 20.23 21.08 -4.43
C THR A 173 20.36 21.39 -2.95
N GLU A 174 19.63 20.68 -2.10
CA GLU A 174 19.50 20.86 -0.66
C GLU A 174 19.05 22.28 -0.27
N MET A 175 18.45 23.02 -1.21
CA MET A 175 17.94 24.37 -0.97
C MET A 175 16.51 24.34 -0.44
N ALA A 176 16.22 25.19 0.55
CA ALA A 176 14.90 25.26 1.19
C ALA A 176 13.74 25.46 0.21
N ILE A 177 13.96 26.17 -0.89
CA ILE A 177 12.92 26.43 -1.91
C ILE A 177 12.47 25.20 -2.66
N HIS A 178 13.28 24.13 -2.65
CA HIS A 178 13.01 22.86 -3.34
C HIS A 178 12.66 21.72 -2.36
N ILE A 179 12.67 21.98 -1.06
CA ILE A 179 12.42 20.99 -0.03
C ILE A 179 11.06 21.25 0.61
N PRO A 180 10.04 20.41 0.39
CA PRO A 180 8.68 20.66 0.91
C PRO A 180 8.55 20.49 2.42
N GLY A 181 9.46 19.72 3.03
CA GLY A 181 9.42 19.41 4.44
C GLY A 181 9.71 20.57 5.36
N PRO A 182 9.60 20.37 6.69
CA PRO A 182 9.74 21.45 7.67
C PRO A 182 11.14 22.09 7.73
N ALA A 183 12.17 21.44 7.16
CA ALA A 183 13.50 22.03 7.04
C ALA A 183 13.59 23.11 5.96
N GLY A 184 12.76 23.00 4.90
CA GLY A 184 12.71 23.98 3.80
C GLY A 184 11.42 24.77 3.81
N GLY A 185 10.29 24.12 3.73
CA GLY A 185 8.97 24.72 3.54
C GLY A 185 8.79 25.28 2.13
N GLY A 186 9.54 24.75 1.18
CA GLY A 186 9.56 25.14 -0.22
C GLY A 186 8.51 24.46 -1.07
N GLU A 187 8.77 24.42 -2.36
CA GLU A 187 7.89 23.77 -3.35
C GLU A 187 7.95 22.24 -3.19
N GLY A 188 6.80 21.60 -3.33
CA GLY A 188 6.69 20.15 -3.52
C GLY A 188 6.84 19.79 -5.01
N PHE A 189 6.03 18.83 -5.48
CA PHE A 189 6.08 18.42 -6.88
C PHE A 189 5.99 19.57 -7.89
N ASN A 190 6.88 19.55 -8.87
CA ASN A 190 6.89 20.49 -9.98
C ASN A 190 7.42 19.81 -11.25
N ALA A 191 6.50 19.38 -12.12
CA ALA A 191 6.80 18.71 -13.39
C ALA A 191 7.69 19.48 -14.38
N ALA A 192 8.05 20.75 -14.08
CA ALA A 192 8.97 21.56 -14.88
C ALA A 192 10.40 21.62 -14.30
N ARG A 193 10.65 20.99 -13.15
CA ARG A 193 12.01 20.84 -12.62
C ARG A 193 12.76 19.76 -13.39
N ASP A 194 14.07 19.93 -13.50
CA ASP A 194 14.91 19.09 -14.35
C ASP A 194 15.12 17.70 -13.77
N ASP A 195 14.79 16.68 -14.53
CA ASP A 195 15.22 15.30 -14.31
C ASP A 195 16.73 15.19 -14.56
N VAL A 196 17.52 15.21 -13.51
CA VAL A 196 18.99 15.25 -13.64
C VAL A 196 19.54 13.89 -14.10
N ALA A 197 19.01 12.81 -13.58
CA ALA A 197 19.45 11.45 -13.89
C ALA A 197 18.40 10.65 -14.64
N ASP A 198 17.12 11.01 -14.50
CA ASP A 198 15.94 10.35 -15.06
C ASP A 198 15.97 8.81 -14.81
N GLN A 199 16.40 8.42 -13.60
CA GLN A 199 16.44 7.03 -13.18
C GLN A 199 16.50 6.88 -11.67
N VAL A 200 15.79 5.93 -11.14
CA VAL A 200 15.86 5.57 -9.72
C VAL A 200 17.24 5.00 -9.39
N ALA A 201 17.86 5.53 -8.35
CA ALA A 201 19.15 5.09 -7.84
C ALA A 201 19.12 4.94 -6.30
N MET A 202 20.20 4.48 -5.71
CA MET A 202 20.36 4.54 -4.26
C MET A 202 20.77 5.98 -3.88
N HIS A 203 20.03 6.59 -2.93
CA HIS A 203 20.32 7.93 -2.47
C HIS A 203 21.64 7.98 -1.67
N ALA A 204 22.50 8.97 -1.99
CA ALA A 204 23.81 9.11 -1.37
C ALA A 204 23.78 9.69 0.05
N GLY A 205 22.60 10.17 0.50
CA GLY A 205 22.43 10.95 1.73
C GLY A 205 22.44 12.45 1.46
N VAL A 206 21.95 13.23 2.42
CA VAL A 206 21.91 14.69 2.36
C VAL A 206 23.33 15.27 2.52
N VAL A 207 23.67 16.28 1.72
CA VAL A 207 24.89 17.07 1.86
C VAL A 207 24.55 18.41 2.54
N SER A 208 24.96 18.56 3.81
CA SER A 208 24.66 19.76 4.58
C SER A 208 25.66 20.90 4.33
N GLN A 209 25.36 22.09 4.84
CA GLN A 209 26.36 23.18 4.89
C GLN A 209 27.63 22.78 5.63
N ASP A 210 27.48 22.00 6.70
CA ASP A 210 28.59 21.51 7.53
C ASP A 210 29.48 20.53 6.76
N ASP A 211 28.96 19.86 5.74
CA ASP A 211 29.69 18.97 4.82
C ASP A 211 30.34 19.72 3.65
N GLY A 212 30.16 21.05 3.56
CA GLY A 212 30.79 21.89 2.58
C GLY A 212 29.95 22.31 1.37
N LEU A 213 28.65 21.96 1.32
CA LEU A 213 27.71 22.48 0.33
C LEU A 213 27.15 23.84 0.79
N ALA A 214 27.81 24.89 0.46
CA ALA A 214 27.51 26.26 0.95
C ALA A 214 26.08 26.75 0.59
N THR A 215 25.44 26.17 -0.41
CA THR A 215 24.06 26.47 -0.83
C THR A 215 22.99 25.65 -0.12
N SER A 216 23.40 24.62 0.62
CA SER A 216 22.46 23.78 1.38
C SER A 216 21.85 24.56 2.55
N ASP A 217 20.54 24.49 2.68
CA ASP A 217 19.81 24.98 3.85
C ASP A 217 19.67 23.88 4.93
N LEU A 218 20.14 22.67 4.63
CA LEU A 218 20.13 21.55 5.55
C LEU A 218 21.36 21.55 6.45
N THR A 219 21.22 20.95 7.62
CA THR A 219 22.28 20.84 8.63
C THR A 219 22.59 19.38 8.93
N GLU A 220 23.63 19.09 9.70
CA GLU A 220 24.02 17.73 10.09
C GLU A 220 22.87 16.90 10.66
N GLN A 221 21.92 17.50 11.37
CA GLN A 221 20.77 16.77 11.92
C GLN A 221 19.86 16.13 10.88
N HIS A 222 19.83 16.67 9.64
CA HIS A 222 18.99 16.17 8.54
C HIS A 222 19.65 15.03 7.76
N ARG A 223 20.95 14.78 8.02
CA ARG A 223 21.68 13.67 7.42
C ARG A 223 21.11 12.34 7.89
N PHE A 224 21.22 11.37 7.03
CA PHE A 224 20.82 9.99 7.34
C PHE A 224 21.78 9.00 6.70
N ASP A 225 21.90 7.86 7.34
CA ASP A 225 22.48 6.63 6.79
C ASP A 225 21.41 5.56 6.68
N ASN A 226 21.66 4.57 5.86
CA ASN A 226 20.75 3.45 5.71
C ASN A 226 20.91 2.42 6.86
N PRO A 227 19.82 1.78 7.30
CA PRO A 227 18.44 1.90 6.82
C PRO A 227 17.72 3.14 7.39
N VAL A 228 16.77 3.69 6.62
CA VAL A 228 15.98 4.88 7.00
C VAL A 228 14.57 4.55 7.47
N VAL A 229 14.02 3.39 7.05
CA VAL A 229 12.66 2.95 7.36
C VAL A 229 12.68 1.48 7.79
N ARG A 230 11.87 1.15 8.80
CA ARG A 230 11.52 -0.24 9.11
C ARG A 230 10.08 -0.52 8.73
N ILE A 231 9.83 -1.60 8.01
CA ILE A 231 8.51 -2.02 7.57
C ILE A 231 8.21 -3.38 8.20
N ARG A 232 7.08 -3.44 8.92
CA ARG A 232 6.54 -4.68 9.49
C ARG A 232 5.23 -5.01 8.81
N ILE A 233 5.08 -6.26 8.38
CA ILE A 233 3.86 -6.76 7.76
C ILE A 233 3.36 -7.90 8.64
N GLU A 234 2.18 -7.75 9.21
CA GLU A 234 1.50 -8.76 10.02
C GLU A 234 0.24 -9.23 9.31
N ARG A 235 0.03 -10.55 9.21
CA ARG A 235 -1.26 -11.07 8.81
C ARG A 235 -2.21 -11.11 10.00
N THR A 236 -3.29 -10.32 9.97
CA THR A 236 -4.24 -10.17 11.09
C THR A 236 -5.51 -11.02 10.93
N LEU A 237 -5.83 -11.44 9.69
CA LEU A 237 -6.99 -12.30 9.38
C LEU A 237 -6.68 -13.30 8.26
#